data_4d92d1a11e7ff0214c48d1d133b4426e
#
_entry.id   4d92d1a11e7ff0214c48d1d133b4426e
#
_cell.length_a   1.000
_cell.length_b   1.000
_cell.length_c   1.000
_cell.angle_alpha   90.00
_cell.angle_beta   90.00
_cell.angle_gamma   90.00
#
_symmetry.space_group_name_H-M   'P 1'
#
loop_
_entity.id
_entity.type
_entity.pdbx_description
1 polymer ?
#
loop_
_entity_poly.entity_id
_entity_poly.type
_entity_poly.pdbx_seq_one_letter_code
_entity_poly.pdbx_strand_id
1 'polypeptide(L)'
;MTEKEIWKSVPNWEEYYEVSNFGYVRNKITKKRKALDPNTNGYFRVVFYNGVKRERVFVHRLVAKLFVACPNSLCNVVNHIDGNKQNNKASNLEWVTQSDNNKHYHQHCEQQRGGKKQPISVSFSDGTMRIYNSICDCARALKMTDKRICHILRYYNGIDPLSDKIFKRVSND
;
A
#
# COMPACT_ATOMS: atom_id res chain seq x y z
N MET A 1 11.00 -23.28 -14.50
CA MET A 1 10.67 -22.81 -15.86
C MET A 1 10.63 -21.27 -15.83
N THR A 2 11.41 -20.62 -16.69
CA THR A 2 11.40 -19.14 -16.79
C THR A 2 10.13 -18.69 -17.49
N GLU A 3 9.37 -17.80 -16.87
CA GLU A 3 8.16 -17.23 -17.45
C GLU A 3 8.53 -16.47 -18.74
N LYS A 4 7.84 -16.76 -19.85
CA LYS A 4 8.11 -16.13 -21.16
C LYS A 4 7.47 -14.74 -21.21
N GLU A 5 8.20 -13.75 -21.69
CA GLU A 5 7.68 -12.41 -21.92
C GLU A 5 6.73 -12.39 -23.13
N ILE A 6 5.49 -11.96 -22.90
CA ILE A 6 4.43 -11.87 -23.90
C ILE A 6 4.04 -10.41 -24.04
N TRP A 7 3.90 -9.93 -25.28
CA TRP A 7 3.53 -8.55 -25.62
C TRP A 7 2.14 -8.51 -26.23
N LYS A 8 1.31 -7.57 -25.80
CA LYS A 8 -0.03 -7.29 -26.34
C LYS A 8 -0.13 -5.81 -26.70
N SER A 9 -0.88 -5.51 -27.78
CA SER A 9 -1.17 -4.13 -28.18
C SER A 9 -2.01 -3.42 -27.11
N VAL A 10 -1.72 -2.14 -26.89
CA VAL A 10 -2.44 -1.32 -25.90
C VAL A 10 -3.79 -0.88 -26.50
N PRO A 11 -4.93 -1.12 -25.82
CA PRO A 11 -6.24 -0.69 -26.29
C PRO A 11 -6.30 0.83 -26.55
N ASN A 12 -6.90 1.23 -27.68
CA ASN A 12 -6.95 2.59 -28.22
C ASN A 12 -5.59 3.17 -28.67
N TRP A 13 -4.52 2.36 -28.64
CA TRP A 13 -3.14 2.71 -29.05
C TRP A 13 -2.47 1.55 -29.79
N GLU A 14 -3.27 0.67 -30.41
CA GLU A 14 -2.86 -0.61 -30.98
C GLU A 14 -1.76 -0.48 -32.02
N GLU A 15 -1.72 0.63 -32.74
CA GLU A 15 -0.72 0.90 -33.76
C GLU A 15 0.61 1.43 -33.22
N TYR A 16 0.58 2.00 -32.02
CA TYR A 16 1.71 2.76 -31.47
C TYR A 16 2.42 2.05 -30.33
N TYR A 17 1.69 1.30 -29.48
CA TYR A 17 2.27 0.79 -28.23
C TYR A 17 1.87 -0.64 -27.91
N GLU A 18 2.81 -1.33 -27.27
CA GLU A 18 2.63 -2.67 -26.71
C GLU A 18 3.01 -2.67 -25.22
N VAL A 19 2.37 -3.53 -24.44
CA VAL A 19 2.70 -3.80 -23.05
C VAL A 19 2.98 -5.28 -22.85
N SER A 20 3.94 -5.62 -21.98
CA SER A 20 4.27 -7.00 -21.64
C SER A 20 3.61 -7.45 -20.33
N ASN A 21 3.49 -8.77 -20.19
CA ASN A 21 3.08 -9.41 -18.92
C ASN A 21 4.05 -9.13 -17.77
N PHE A 22 5.23 -8.59 -18.02
CA PHE A 22 6.19 -8.14 -17.00
C PHE A 22 6.07 -6.67 -16.62
N GLY A 23 5.10 -5.94 -17.20
CA GLY A 23 4.89 -4.52 -16.88
C GLY A 23 5.77 -3.56 -17.67
N TYR A 24 6.44 -4.01 -18.72
CA TYR A 24 7.15 -3.12 -19.63
C TYR A 24 6.22 -2.60 -20.70
N VAL A 25 6.48 -1.36 -21.14
CA VAL A 25 5.77 -0.72 -22.24
C VAL A 25 6.78 -0.31 -23.32
N ARG A 26 6.44 -0.53 -24.58
CA ARG A 26 7.31 -0.17 -25.71
C ARG A 26 6.53 0.43 -26.88
N ASN A 27 7.23 1.19 -27.70
CA ASN A 27 6.72 1.56 -29.01
C ASN A 27 6.65 0.31 -29.91
N LYS A 28 5.53 0.11 -30.58
CA LYS A 28 5.28 -1.09 -31.39
C LYS A 28 6.18 -1.20 -32.62
N ILE A 29 6.51 -0.06 -33.24
CA ILE A 29 7.32 0.00 -34.47
C ILE A 29 8.82 -0.08 -34.12
N THR A 30 9.29 0.83 -33.30
CA THR A 30 10.74 0.95 -32.99
C THR A 30 11.21 -0.05 -31.94
N LYS A 31 10.29 -0.76 -31.27
CA LYS A 31 10.55 -1.68 -30.14
C LYS A 31 11.27 -1.04 -28.95
N LYS A 32 11.46 0.29 -28.96
CA LYS A 32 12.10 1.01 -27.86
C LYS A 32 11.20 1.05 -26.65
N ARG A 33 11.71 0.64 -25.47
CA ARG A 33 11.00 0.71 -24.19
C ARG A 33 10.74 2.16 -23.78
N LYS A 34 9.58 2.41 -23.20
CA LYS A 34 9.22 3.71 -22.63
C LYS A 34 9.69 3.80 -21.19
N ALA A 35 10.13 4.98 -20.80
CA ALA A 35 10.37 5.29 -19.41
C ALA A 35 9.03 5.30 -18.63
N LEU A 36 9.06 4.75 -17.43
CA LEU A 36 7.93 4.76 -16.50
C LEU A 36 8.14 5.88 -15.48
N ASP A 37 7.09 6.64 -15.22
CA ASP A 37 7.07 7.77 -14.29
C ASP A 37 6.36 7.37 -13.00
N PRO A 38 7.05 7.29 -11.83
CA PRO A 38 6.39 7.01 -10.57
C PRO A 38 5.56 8.23 -10.13
N ASN A 39 4.31 8.01 -9.73
CA ASN A 39 3.53 9.05 -9.09
C ASN A 39 3.88 9.20 -7.60
N THR A 40 3.32 10.22 -6.93
CA THR A 40 3.53 10.49 -5.49
C THR A 40 3.16 9.31 -4.58
N ASN A 41 2.27 8.43 -5.03
CA ASN A 41 1.84 7.23 -4.30
C ASN A 41 2.67 5.99 -4.64
N GLY A 42 3.72 6.11 -5.47
CA GLY A 42 4.64 5.04 -5.85
C GLY A 42 4.18 4.17 -7.02
N TYR A 43 3.04 4.43 -7.64
CA TYR A 43 2.58 3.68 -8.82
C TYR A 43 3.25 4.16 -10.09
N PHE A 44 3.69 3.25 -10.95
CA PHE A 44 4.21 3.59 -12.26
C PHE A 44 3.12 3.99 -13.25
N ARG A 45 3.38 5.07 -13.98
CA ARG A 45 2.58 5.58 -15.09
C ARG A 45 3.41 5.62 -16.36
N VAL A 46 2.72 5.59 -17.48
CA VAL A 46 3.30 5.80 -18.81
C VAL A 46 2.48 6.84 -19.56
N VAL A 47 3.16 7.63 -20.39
CA VAL A 47 2.51 8.62 -21.27
C VAL A 47 2.49 8.09 -22.69
N PHE A 48 1.29 7.96 -23.26
CA PHE A 48 1.09 7.71 -24.68
C PHE A 48 0.91 9.01 -25.44
N TYR A 49 1.43 9.07 -26.64
CA TYR A 49 1.33 10.23 -27.53
C TYR A 49 1.48 9.81 -29.00
N ASN A 50 0.62 10.31 -29.88
CA ASN A 50 0.61 10.01 -31.31
C ASN A 50 0.69 11.26 -32.21
N GLY A 51 1.12 12.40 -31.67
CA GLY A 51 1.14 13.67 -32.39
C GLY A 51 -0.10 14.54 -32.09
N VAL A 52 -1.25 13.95 -31.76
CA VAL A 52 -2.52 14.64 -31.53
C VAL A 52 -3.02 14.41 -30.11
N LYS A 53 -3.15 13.15 -29.71
CA LYS A 53 -3.67 12.76 -28.40
C LYS A 53 -2.53 12.44 -27.44
N ARG A 54 -2.68 12.91 -26.18
CA ARG A 54 -1.79 12.57 -25.08
C ARG A 54 -2.61 11.97 -23.94
N GLU A 55 -2.17 10.82 -23.45
CA GLU A 55 -2.87 10.10 -22.37
C GLU A 55 -1.86 9.55 -21.36
N ARG A 56 -2.17 9.67 -20.06
CA ARG A 56 -1.35 9.10 -18.98
C ARG A 56 -2.09 7.95 -18.34
N VAL A 57 -1.49 6.77 -18.35
CA VAL A 57 -2.12 5.53 -17.90
C VAL A 57 -1.27 4.85 -16.83
N PHE A 58 -1.90 4.23 -15.84
CA PHE A 58 -1.22 3.41 -14.85
C PHE A 58 -0.84 2.04 -15.44
N VAL A 59 0.42 1.65 -15.27
CA VAL A 59 0.97 0.42 -15.86
C VAL A 59 0.28 -0.83 -15.30
N HIS A 60 0.10 -0.93 -13.98
CA HIS A 60 -0.58 -2.07 -13.34
C HIS A 60 -2.01 -2.28 -13.87
N ARG A 61 -2.78 -1.19 -14.09
CA ARG A 61 -4.13 -1.28 -14.64
C ARG A 61 -4.12 -1.78 -16.10
N LEU A 62 -3.13 -1.34 -16.88
CA LEU A 62 -2.97 -1.76 -18.25
C LEU A 62 -2.61 -3.24 -18.35
N VAL A 63 -1.67 -3.69 -17.53
CA VAL A 63 -1.26 -5.11 -17.46
C VAL A 63 -2.43 -5.97 -16.97
N ALA A 64 -3.09 -5.57 -15.89
CA ALA A 64 -4.22 -6.33 -15.35
C ALA A 64 -5.35 -6.48 -16.37
N LYS A 65 -5.69 -5.39 -17.10
CA LYS A 65 -6.73 -5.43 -18.13
C LYS A 65 -6.44 -6.42 -19.27
N LEU A 66 -5.16 -6.62 -19.60
CA LEU A 66 -4.77 -7.44 -20.75
C LEU A 66 -4.34 -8.86 -20.40
N PHE A 67 -3.86 -9.10 -19.19
CA PHE A 67 -3.22 -10.36 -18.82
C PHE A 67 -3.84 -11.06 -17.62
N VAL A 68 -4.64 -10.36 -16.80
CA VAL A 68 -5.23 -10.92 -15.58
C VAL A 68 -6.72 -11.10 -15.78
N ALA A 69 -7.23 -12.32 -15.57
CA ALA A 69 -8.65 -12.57 -15.64
C ALA A 69 -9.40 -11.82 -14.53
N CYS A 70 -10.47 -11.11 -14.89
CA CYS A 70 -11.37 -10.48 -13.92
C CYS A 70 -12.43 -11.50 -13.50
N PRO A 71 -12.51 -11.89 -12.22
CA PRO A 71 -13.39 -12.97 -11.78
C PRO A 71 -14.88 -12.60 -11.87
N ASN A 72 -15.22 -11.33 -11.66
CA ASN A 72 -16.60 -10.83 -11.75
C ASN A 72 -16.63 -9.30 -11.88
N SER A 73 -17.82 -8.74 -12.15
CA SER A 73 -18.02 -7.29 -12.34
C SER A 73 -17.84 -6.44 -11.08
N LEU A 74 -17.79 -7.05 -9.90
CA LEU A 74 -17.57 -6.34 -8.63
C LEU A 74 -16.09 -6.05 -8.39
N CYS A 75 -15.19 -6.76 -9.07
CA CYS A 75 -13.75 -6.58 -8.96
C CYS A 75 -13.31 -5.44 -9.89
N ASN A 76 -13.17 -4.25 -9.34
CA ASN A 76 -12.83 -3.02 -10.07
C ASN A 76 -11.51 -2.38 -9.63
N VAL A 77 -10.82 -3.00 -8.67
CA VAL A 77 -9.53 -2.55 -8.15
C VAL A 77 -8.46 -3.57 -8.52
N VAL A 78 -7.29 -3.07 -8.93
CA VAL A 78 -6.09 -3.91 -9.14
C VAL A 78 -5.22 -3.84 -7.90
N ASN A 79 -4.98 -5.00 -7.29
CA ASN A 79 -4.11 -5.17 -6.14
C ASN A 79 -2.75 -5.73 -6.57
N HIS A 80 -1.68 -5.35 -5.86
CA HIS A 80 -0.36 -5.96 -5.96
C HIS A 80 -0.24 -7.00 -4.85
N ILE A 81 -0.11 -8.27 -5.19
CA ILE A 81 -0.11 -9.40 -4.25
C ILE A 81 1.02 -9.28 -3.22
N ASP A 82 2.19 -8.83 -3.67
CA ASP A 82 3.36 -8.59 -2.80
C ASP A 82 3.35 -7.22 -2.09
N GLY A 83 2.33 -6.39 -2.29
CA GLY A 83 2.24 -5.02 -1.78
C GLY A 83 3.21 -4.02 -2.44
N ASN A 84 4.07 -4.45 -3.35
CA ASN A 84 5.03 -3.59 -4.05
C ASN A 84 4.40 -2.96 -5.30
N LYS A 85 4.03 -1.69 -5.23
CA LYS A 85 3.40 -0.92 -6.30
C LYS A 85 4.24 -0.77 -7.58
N GLN A 86 5.51 -1.12 -7.52
CA GLN A 86 6.44 -1.07 -8.66
C GLN A 86 6.55 -2.42 -9.38
N ASN A 87 6.11 -3.52 -8.76
CA ASN A 87 6.12 -4.84 -9.36
C ASN A 87 4.83 -5.08 -10.18
N ASN A 88 4.83 -4.63 -11.42
CA ASN A 88 3.67 -4.68 -12.32
C ASN A 88 3.62 -5.95 -13.18
N LYS A 89 4.25 -7.05 -12.76
CA LYS A 89 4.12 -8.34 -13.43
C LYS A 89 2.68 -8.86 -13.31
N ALA A 90 2.16 -9.45 -14.39
CA ALA A 90 0.80 -10.02 -14.40
C ALA A 90 0.59 -11.07 -13.30
N SER A 91 1.61 -11.90 -13.02
CA SER A 91 1.60 -12.90 -11.95
C SER A 91 1.52 -12.29 -10.53
N ASN A 92 1.82 -11.00 -10.39
CA ASN A 92 1.74 -10.25 -9.12
C ASN A 92 0.50 -9.36 -9.02
N LEU A 93 -0.37 -9.37 -10.02
CA LEU A 93 -1.57 -8.53 -10.05
C LEU A 93 -2.83 -9.37 -9.98
N GLU A 94 -3.81 -8.87 -9.26
CA GLU A 94 -5.13 -9.47 -9.16
C GLU A 94 -6.23 -8.43 -9.18
N TRP A 95 -7.41 -8.82 -9.67
CA TRP A 95 -8.61 -8.01 -9.61
C TRP A 95 -9.37 -8.33 -8.32
N VAL A 96 -9.64 -7.32 -7.50
CA VAL A 96 -10.30 -7.45 -6.20
C VAL A 96 -11.40 -6.43 -6.03
N THR A 97 -12.26 -6.64 -5.03
CA THR A 97 -13.18 -5.60 -4.58
C THR A 97 -12.43 -4.54 -3.76
N GLN A 98 -13.01 -3.33 -3.63
CA GLN A 98 -12.44 -2.29 -2.77
C GLN A 98 -12.29 -2.76 -1.31
N SER A 99 -13.27 -3.55 -0.83
CA SER A 99 -13.24 -4.10 0.53
C SER A 99 -12.05 -5.03 0.75
N ASP A 100 -11.82 -5.95 -0.19
CA ASP A 100 -10.72 -6.92 -0.06
C ASP A 100 -9.35 -6.26 -0.24
N ASN A 101 -9.26 -5.27 -1.14
CA ASN A 101 -8.04 -4.45 -1.26
C ASN A 101 -7.71 -3.71 0.04
N ASN A 102 -8.72 -3.18 0.73
CA ASN A 102 -8.50 -2.52 2.03
C ASN A 102 -8.06 -3.51 3.10
N LYS A 103 -8.64 -4.73 3.15
CA LYS A 103 -8.20 -5.79 4.07
C LYS A 103 -6.75 -6.17 3.82
N HIS A 104 -6.39 -6.42 2.56
CA HIS A 104 -5.02 -6.74 2.15
C HIS A 104 -4.04 -5.62 2.55
N TYR A 105 -4.40 -4.36 2.30
CA TYR A 105 -3.60 -3.21 2.72
C TYR A 105 -3.37 -3.19 4.23
N HIS A 106 -4.40 -3.44 5.04
CA HIS A 106 -4.27 -3.47 6.51
C HIS A 106 -3.37 -4.61 6.97
N GLN A 107 -3.51 -5.81 6.41
CA GLN A 107 -2.66 -6.96 6.72
C GLN A 107 -1.18 -6.68 6.39
N HIS A 108 -0.90 -6.13 5.20
CA HIS A 108 0.45 -5.73 4.82
C HIS A 108 1.01 -4.59 5.66
N CYS A 109 0.19 -3.59 6.00
CA CYS A 109 0.61 -2.50 6.88
C CYS A 109 0.88 -2.97 8.32
N GLU A 110 0.17 -3.97 8.82
CA GLU A 110 0.46 -4.57 10.12
C GLU A 110 1.80 -5.32 10.10
N GLN A 111 2.12 -6.02 9.03
CA GLN A 111 3.41 -6.68 8.85
C GLN A 111 4.56 -5.69 8.66
N GLN A 112 4.35 -4.57 7.94
CA GLN A 112 5.37 -3.53 7.72
C GLN A 112 5.44 -2.50 8.86
N ARG A 113 4.37 -2.33 9.63
CA ARG A 113 4.35 -1.61 10.92
C ARG A 113 5.05 -2.37 12.04
N GLY A 114 5.85 -3.35 11.72
CA GLY A 114 6.96 -3.84 12.50
C GLY A 114 8.02 -2.76 12.82
N GLY A 115 7.68 -1.50 12.73
CA GLY A 115 8.32 -0.44 13.49
C GLY A 115 8.32 -0.91 14.94
N LYS A 116 9.51 -1.01 15.55
CA LYS A 116 9.76 -1.48 16.91
C LYS A 116 8.57 -1.13 17.77
N LYS A 117 7.76 -2.14 18.14
CA LYS A 117 6.64 -1.94 19.05
C LYS A 117 7.28 -1.29 20.27
N GLN A 118 7.09 0.02 20.44
CA GLN A 118 7.64 0.69 21.62
C GLN A 118 6.71 0.38 22.76
N PRO A 119 7.19 -0.34 23.78
CA PRO A 119 6.41 -0.64 24.96
C PRO A 119 5.99 0.67 25.65
N ILE A 120 4.84 0.65 26.25
CA ILE A 120 4.31 1.78 27.01
C ILE A 120 4.03 1.32 28.41
N SER A 121 4.59 2.02 29.40
CA SER A 121 4.21 1.88 30.79
C SER A 121 3.07 2.83 31.12
N VAL A 122 2.13 2.36 31.90
CA VAL A 122 1.02 3.15 32.43
C VAL A 122 1.03 3.01 33.96
N SER A 123 1.19 4.14 34.63
CA SER A 123 1.03 4.21 36.10
C SER A 123 -0.39 4.67 36.42
N PHE A 124 -0.98 4.02 37.38
CA PHE A 124 -2.33 4.30 37.85
C PHE A 124 -2.29 5.02 39.21
N SER A 125 -3.38 5.66 39.62
CA SER A 125 -3.51 6.40 40.89
C SER A 125 -3.36 5.53 42.14
N ASP A 126 -3.62 4.23 42.02
CA ASP A 126 -3.42 3.22 43.08
C ASP A 126 -1.95 2.80 43.29
N GLY A 127 -1.00 3.44 42.57
CA GLY A 127 0.42 3.10 42.60
C GLY A 127 0.81 1.92 41.72
N THR A 128 -0.14 1.24 41.08
CA THR A 128 0.18 0.13 40.19
C THR A 128 0.75 0.63 38.84
N MET A 129 1.63 -0.17 38.27
CA MET A 129 2.20 0.09 36.93
C MET A 129 2.02 -1.14 36.03
N ARG A 130 1.59 -0.91 34.80
CA ARG A 130 1.48 -1.96 33.78
C ARG A 130 2.24 -1.58 32.53
N ILE A 131 2.89 -2.56 31.91
CA ILE A 131 3.61 -2.40 30.65
C ILE A 131 2.82 -3.10 29.55
N TYR A 132 2.61 -2.41 28.46
CA TYR A 132 1.96 -2.91 27.24
C TYR A 132 2.97 -2.92 26.11
N ASN A 133 2.94 -3.94 25.25
CA ASN A 133 3.90 -4.10 24.14
C ASN A 133 3.77 -3.03 23.05
N SER A 134 2.64 -2.33 23.00
CA SER A 134 2.39 -1.27 22.00
C SER A 134 1.31 -0.29 22.47
N ILE A 135 1.23 0.88 21.81
CA ILE A 135 0.12 1.83 21.99
C ILE A 135 -1.24 1.17 21.72
N CYS A 136 -1.33 0.33 20.68
CA CYS A 136 -2.58 -0.35 20.33
C CYS A 136 -3.03 -1.36 21.40
N ASP A 137 -2.08 -2.10 21.99
CA ASP A 137 -2.39 -3.04 23.08
C ASP A 137 -2.84 -2.29 24.34
N CYS A 138 -2.17 -1.19 24.66
CA CYS A 138 -2.54 -0.30 25.75
C CYS A 138 -3.94 0.30 25.52
N ALA A 139 -4.22 0.80 24.34
CA ALA A 139 -5.51 1.39 23.98
C ALA A 139 -6.66 0.38 24.13
N ARG A 140 -6.45 -0.84 23.64
CA ARG A 140 -7.43 -1.93 23.77
C ARG A 140 -7.70 -2.28 25.23
N ALA A 141 -6.66 -2.45 26.03
CA ALA A 141 -6.77 -2.81 27.44
C ALA A 141 -7.46 -1.73 28.28
N LEU A 142 -7.21 -0.46 27.95
CA LEU A 142 -7.79 0.69 28.69
C LEU A 142 -9.10 1.21 28.09
N LYS A 143 -9.63 0.56 27.04
CA LYS A 143 -10.83 1.00 26.27
C LYS A 143 -10.69 2.45 25.78
N MET A 144 -9.48 2.83 25.38
CA MET A 144 -9.15 4.14 24.82
C MET A 144 -8.85 4.00 23.31
N THR A 145 -8.75 5.12 22.61
CA THR A 145 -8.23 5.12 21.24
C THR A 145 -6.72 5.33 21.24
N ASP A 146 -6.02 4.71 20.29
CA ASP A 146 -4.59 4.91 20.05
C ASP A 146 -4.25 6.39 19.81
N LYS A 147 -5.12 7.10 19.08
CA LYS A 147 -5.01 8.55 18.82
C LYS A 147 -5.00 9.35 20.12
N ARG A 148 -5.85 8.99 21.08
CA ARG A 148 -5.89 9.67 22.39
C ARG A 148 -4.60 9.46 23.18
N ILE A 149 -4.08 8.23 23.22
CA ILE A 149 -2.81 7.94 23.90
C ILE A 149 -1.65 8.68 23.23
N CYS A 150 -1.59 8.70 21.90
CA CYS A 150 -0.60 9.49 21.17
C CYS A 150 -0.69 10.99 21.49
N HIS A 151 -1.89 11.51 21.61
CA HIS A 151 -2.15 12.92 21.97
C HIS A 151 -1.66 13.24 23.40
N ILE A 152 -1.96 12.36 24.36
CA ILE A 152 -1.49 12.49 25.75
C ILE A 152 0.04 12.50 25.80
N LEU A 153 0.70 11.56 25.13
CA LEU A 153 2.16 11.47 25.09
C LEU A 153 2.81 12.69 24.44
N ARG A 154 2.16 13.30 23.45
CA ARG A 154 2.72 14.43 22.68
C ARG A 154 2.50 15.79 23.33
N TYR A 155 1.30 16.00 23.86
CA TYR A 155 0.87 17.36 24.27
C TYR A 155 0.70 17.52 25.78
N TYR A 156 0.56 16.43 26.52
CA TYR A 156 0.37 16.45 27.97
C TYR A 156 1.51 15.78 28.75
N ASN A 157 2.66 15.63 28.09
CA ASN A 157 3.86 15.02 28.70
C ASN A 157 3.58 13.63 29.33
N GLY A 158 2.62 12.91 28.78
CA GLY A 158 2.18 11.59 29.24
C GLY A 158 1.12 11.61 30.34
N ILE A 159 0.72 12.74 30.89
CA ILE A 159 -0.30 12.84 31.95
C ILE A 159 -1.68 12.97 31.28
N ASP A 160 -2.60 12.04 31.56
CA ASP A 160 -3.96 12.13 31.03
C ASP A 160 -4.78 13.17 31.84
N PRO A 161 -5.24 14.28 31.23
CA PRO A 161 -5.95 15.34 31.93
C PRO A 161 -7.36 14.93 32.41
N LEU A 162 -7.88 13.77 31.95
CA LEU A 162 -9.20 13.26 32.36
C LEU A 162 -9.13 12.06 33.32
N SER A 163 -7.95 11.56 33.56
CA SER A 163 -7.72 10.46 34.53
C SER A 163 -6.29 10.55 35.04
N ASP A 164 -6.05 10.22 36.28
CA ASP A 164 -4.72 10.30 36.91
C ASP A 164 -3.69 9.28 36.34
N LYS A 165 -3.89 8.83 35.11
CA LYS A 165 -2.98 7.88 34.47
C LYS A 165 -1.80 8.60 33.85
N ILE A 166 -0.61 8.04 34.07
CA ILE A 166 0.63 8.54 33.46
C ILE A 166 1.15 7.53 32.47
N PHE A 167 1.28 7.95 31.22
CA PHE A 167 1.79 7.16 30.11
C PHE A 167 3.26 7.52 29.83
N LYS A 168 4.14 6.54 29.73
CA LYS A 168 5.55 6.74 29.34
C LYS A 168 5.97 5.72 28.28
N ARG A 169 6.74 6.14 27.30
CA ARG A 169 7.42 5.21 26.40
C ARG A 169 8.57 4.54 27.15
N VAL A 170 8.65 3.22 27.04
CA VAL A 170 9.76 2.46 27.62
C VAL A 170 10.86 2.41 26.55
N SER A 171 12.03 3.03 26.83
CA SER A 171 13.23 2.87 26.01
C SER A 171 13.75 1.44 26.17
N ASN A 172 14.02 0.76 25.06
CA ASN A 172 14.83 -0.45 25.08
C ASN A 172 16.31 0.03 25.10
N ASP A 173 16.90 0.08 26.25
CA ASP A 173 18.35 0.13 26.39
C ASP A 173 18.94 -1.23 26.06
#